data_591b23f6dfe3e56ab1ecbcd55ef2bf6e
#
_entry.id   591b23f6dfe3e56ab1ecbcd55ef2bf6e
#
_cell.length_a   1.000
_cell.length_b   1.000
_cell.length_c   1.000
_cell.angle_alpha   90.00
_cell.angle_beta   90.00
_cell.angle_gamma   90.00
#
_symmetry.space_group_name_H-M   'P 1'
#
loop_
_entity.id
_entity.type
_entity.pdbx_description
1 polymer ?
#
loop_
_entity_poly.entity_id
_entity_poly.type
_entity_poly.pdbx_seq_one_letter_code
_entity_poly.pdbx_strand_id
1 'polypeptide(L)'
;DVYKRQIYNIGFEQGLNEWRQYLRKGGYIAVSEASWFTPQRPAEIYDFWMAHYTEIDTIPNKVAQMQNAGYVPVATFILPENCWTEHYFAPCCKIQQAFLEKHQGDKIVEELIAGQRLEMELYHKYKEFYGAVFYIGKKI
;
A
#
# COMPACT_ATOMS: atom_id res chain seq x y z
N ASP A 1 -3.69 17.12 15.71
CA ASP A 1 -2.94 15.87 15.66
C ASP A 1 -2.98 15.27 14.27
N VAL A 2 -1.84 14.77 13.83
CA VAL A 2 -1.69 14.02 12.58
C VAL A 2 -1.22 12.62 12.93
N TYR A 3 -1.97 11.63 12.52
CA TYR A 3 -1.61 10.24 12.68
C TYR A 3 -1.24 9.67 11.32
N LYS A 4 0.00 9.19 11.21
CA LYS A 4 0.53 8.57 9.99
C LYS A 4 0.83 7.11 10.26
N ARG A 5 0.28 6.22 9.45
CA ARG A 5 0.56 4.80 9.60
C ARG A 5 0.32 4.04 8.31
N GLN A 6 1.05 2.96 8.18
CA GLN A 6 0.84 2.00 7.12
C GLN A 6 -0.33 1.10 7.49
N ILE A 7 -1.45 1.28 6.84
CA ILE A 7 -2.71 0.60 7.16
C ILE A 7 -2.79 -0.81 6.58
N TYR A 8 -1.89 -1.16 5.69
CA TYR A 8 -1.83 -2.40 4.94
C TYR A 8 -1.95 -3.67 5.82
N ASN A 9 -1.29 -3.68 6.98
CA ASN A 9 -1.22 -4.89 7.83
C ASN A 9 -2.55 -5.27 8.48
N ILE A 10 -3.44 -4.32 8.71
CA ILE A 10 -4.73 -4.58 9.37
C ILE A 10 -5.93 -4.36 8.46
N GLY A 11 -5.69 -3.85 7.25
CA GLY A 11 -6.73 -3.51 6.30
C GLY A 11 -7.20 -2.06 6.43
N PHE A 12 -7.62 -1.50 5.32
CA PHE A 12 -7.92 -0.07 5.22
C PHE A 12 -9.15 0.32 6.06
N GLU A 13 -10.25 -0.36 5.85
CA GLU A 13 -11.51 -0.06 6.55
C GLU A 13 -11.38 -0.32 8.05
N GLN A 14 -10.85 -1.47 8.42
CA GLN A 14 -10.65 -1.84 9.81
C GLN A 14 -9.70 -0.87 10.51
N GLY A 15 -8.58 -0.50 9.86
CA GLY A 15 -7.62 0.44 10.40
C GLY A 15 -8.22 1.81 10.64
N LEU A 16 -8.98 2.33 9.68
CA LEU A 16 -9.65 3.61 9.84
C LEU A 16 -10.63 3.61 11.01
N ASN A 17 -11.41 2.54 11.17
CA ASN A 17 -12.35 2.41 12.28
C ASN A 17 -11.64 2.28 13.64
N GLU A 18 -10.61 1.46 13.73
CA GLU A 18 -9.87 1.24 14.98
C GLU A 18 -9.09 2.48 15.41
N TRP A 19 -8.40 3.12 14.47
CA TRP A 19 -7.53 4.26 14.79
C TRP A 19 -8.30 5.55 15.07
N ARG A 20 -9.56 5.61 14.67
CA ARG A 20 -10.42 6.76 14.93
C ARG A 20 -10.50 7.11 16.41
N GLN A 21 -10.51 6.13 17.29
CA GLN A 21 -10.58 6.34 18.75
C GLN A 21 -9.37 7.06 19.32
N TYR A 22 -8.22 6.97 18.64
CA TYR A 22 -6.97 7.61 19.11
C TYR A 22 -6.81 9.04 18.60
N LEU A 23 -7.69 9.49 17.72
CA LEU A 23 -7.69 10.86 17.20
C LEU A 23 -8.66 11.73 17.97
N ARG A 24 -8.26 12.99 18.19
CA ARG A 24 -9.18 14.01 18.65
C ARG A 24 -10.17 14.36 17.53
N LYS A 25 -11.36 14.83 17.93
CA LYS A 25 -12.29 15.43 16.98
C LYS A 25 -11.59 16.59 16.26
N GLY A 26 -11.63 16.60 14.94
CA GLY A 26 -10.90 17.57 14.13
C GLY A 26 -9.45 17.22 13.85
N GLY A 27 -8.93 16.11 14.42
CA GLY A 27 -7.61 15.59 14.10
C GLY A 27 -7.54 14.95 12.73
N TYR A 28 -6.35 14.82 12.18
CA TYR A 28 -6.13 14.30 10.84
C TYR A 28 -5.49 12.93 10.88
N ILE A 29 -5.89 12.08 9.93
CA ILE A 29 -5.21 10.82 9.64
C ILE A 29 -4.64 10.87 8.23
N ALA A 30 -3.44 10.32 8.06
CA ALA A 30 -2.82 10.16 6.75
C ALA A 30 -2.38 8.70 6.60
N VAL A 31 -2.92 8.02 5.63
CA VAL A 31 -2.64 6.60 5.38
C VAL A 31 -2.31 6.37 3.92
N SER A 32 -1.42 5.43 3.66
CA SER A 32 -1.13 4.98 2.30
C SER A 32 -1.84 3.65 2.04
N GLU A 33 -2.37 3.50 0.85
CA GLU A 33 -3.12 2.32 0.44
C GLU A 33 -2.86 2.01 -1.03
N ALA A 34 -2.71 0.72 -1.35
CA ALA A 34 -2.67 0.28 -2.73
C ALA A 34 -4.02 0.52 -3.40
N SER A 35 -4.01 1.14 -4.55
CA SER A 35 -5.25 1.53 -5.23
C SER A 35 -5.12 1.38 -6.75
N TRP A 36 -6.24 1.03 -7.38
CA TRP A 36 -6.32 0.98 -8.84
C TRP A 36 -6.53 2.38 -9.41
N PHE A 37 -5.75 2.71 -10.44
CA PHE A 37 -5.85 4.00 -11.14
C PHE A 37 -6.86 3.97 -12.27
N THR A 38 -7.13 2.78 -12.83
CA THR A 38 -7.99 2.61 -14.00
C THR A 38 -9.02 1.52 -13.75
N PRO A 39 -10.14 1.52 -14.49
CA PRO A 39 -11.08 0.41 -14.47
C PRO A 39 -10.51 -0.88 -15.06
N GLN A 40 -9.56 -0.75 -15.97
CA GLN A 40 -8.91 -1.89 -16.60
C GLN A 40 -7.86 -2.49 -15.69
N ARG A 41 -7.88 -3.81 -15.58
CA ARG A 41 -6.99 -4.57 -14.71
C ARG A 41 -6.49 -5.79 -15.44
N PRO A 42 -5.27 -5.77 -15.99
CA PRO A 42 -4.68 -6.96 -16.61
C PRO A 42 -4.71 -8.15 -15.66
N ALA A 43 -5.00 -9.33 -16.17
CA ALA A 43 -5.24 -10.51 -15.35
C ALA A 43 -4.07 -10.84 -14.42
N GLU A 44 -2.84 -10.72 -14.88
CA GLU A 44 -1.65 -11.03 -14.08
C GLU A 44 -1.56 -10.19 -12.81
N ILE A 45 -1.73 -8.87 -12.93
CA ILE A 45 -1.64 -7.99 -11.76
C ILE A 45 -2.89 -8.09 -10.88
N TYR A 46 -4.05 -8.30 -11.46
CA TYR A 46 -5.28 -8.54 -10.71
C TYR A 46 -5.16 -9.79 -9.84
N ASP A 47 -4.71 -10.90 -10.44
CA ASP A 47 -4.55 -12.17 -9.72
C ASP A 47 -3.50 -12.07 -8.62
N PHE A 48 -2.40 -11.36 -8.86
CA PHE A 48 -1.39 -11.09 -7.84
C PHE A 48 -1.99 -10.40 -6.61
N TRP A 49 -2.75 -9.32 -6.82
CA TRP A 49 -3.35 -8.58 -5.71
C TRP A 49 -4.43 -9.37 -5.00
N MET A 50 -5.24 -10.15 -5.71
CA MET A 50 -6.25 -11.00 -5.09
C MET A 50 -5.64 -12.10 -4.22
N ALA A 51 -4.42 -12.53 -4.53
CA ALA A 51 -3.69 -13.49 -3.72
C ALA A 51 -3.00 -12.88 -2.49
N HIS A 52 -2.66 -11.59 -2.53
CA HIS A 52 -1.85 -10.94 -1.49
C HIS A 52 -2.60 -9.89 -0.68
N TYR A 53 -3.45 -9.11 -1.31
CA TYR A 53 -4.19 -8.04 -0.63
C TYR A 53 -5.49 -7.73 -1.38
N THR A 54 -6.55 -8.39 -0.97
CA THR A 54 -7.86 -8.30 -1.63
C THR A 54 -8.56 -6.96 -1.46
N GLU A 55 -8.14 -6.14 -0.50
CA GLU A 55 -8.75 -4.85 -0.23
C GLU A 55 -8.32 -3.75 -1.21
N ILE A 56 -7.38 -4.02 -2.11
CA ILE A 56 -7.07 -3.07 -3.17
C ILE A 56 -8.33 -2.72 -3.97
N ASP A 57 -8.58 -1.45 -4.15
CA ASP A 57 -9.78 -0.96 -4.83
C ASP A 57 -9.48 0.38 -5.53
N THR A 58 -10.47 0.92 -6.21
CA THR A 58 -10.33 2.22 -6.87
C THR A 58 -10.24 3.35 -5.85
N ILE A 59 -9.65 4.48 -6.27
CA ILE A 59 -9.54 5.67 -5.43
C ILE A 59 -10.92 6.16 -4.94
N PRO A 60 -11.96 6.28 -5.78
CA PRO A 60 -13.28 6.68 -5.31
C PRO A 60 -13.85 5.75 -4.25
N ASN A 61 -13.67 4.45 -4.40
CA ASN A 61 -14.16 3.48 -3.43
C ASN A 61 -13.44 3.60 -2.09
N LYS A 62 -12.12 3.84 -2.11
CA LYS A 62 -11.33 4.06 -0.88
C LYS A 62 -11.75 5.35 -0.18
N VAL A 63 -11.99 6.42 -0.92
CA VAL A 63 -12.49 7.68 -0.37
C VAL A 63 -13.87 7.48 0.27
N ALA A 64 -14.75 6.71 -0.37
CA ALA A 64 -16.05 6.37 0.20
C ALA A 64 -15.92 5.58 1.51
N GLN A 65 -15.01 4.62 1.58
CA GLN A 65 -14.73 3.88 2.82
C GLN A 65 -14.24 4.81 3.93
N MET A 66 -13.39 5.79 3.61
CA MET A 66 -12.92 6.78 4.57
C MET A 66 -14.08 7.62 5.11
N GLN A 67 -14.96 8.08 4.24
CA GLN A 67 -16.13 8.86 4.64
C GLN A 67 -17.10 8.04 5.50
N ASN A 68 -17.33 6.78 5.14
CA ASN A 68 -18.19 5.88 5.91
C ASN A 68 -17.60 5.55 7.29
N ALA A 69 -16.28 5.61 7.45
CA ALA A 69 -15.60 5.40 8.73
C ALA A 69 -15.63 6.65 9.65
N GLY A 70 -16.22 7.75 9.21
CA GLY A 70 -16.38 8.96 10.04
C GLY A 70 -15.29 10.00 9.83
N TYR A 71 -14.71 10.06 8.64
CA TYR A 71 -13.73 11.09 8.28
C TYR A 71 -14.25 11.93 7.13
N VAL A 72 -13.92 13.21 7.14
CA VAL A 72 -14.07 14.07 5.95
C VAL A 72 -12.83 13.87 5.08
N PRO A 73 -12.96 13.38 3.85
CA PRO A 73 -11.81 13.31 2.95
C PRO A 73 -11.28 14.71 2.64
N VAL A 74 -10.00 14.92 2.94
CA VAL A 74 -9.36 16.24 2.77
C VAL A 74 -8.49 16.29 1.53
N ALA A 75 -7.70 15.25 1.31
CA ALA A 75 -6.82 15.17 0.16
C ALA A 75 -6.51 13.71 -0.19
N THR A 76 -6.25 13.51 -1.46
CA THR A 76 -5.83 12.23 -2.01
C THR A 76 -4.76 12.52 -3.06
N PHE A 77 -3.61 11.84 -2.97
CA PHE A 77 -2.57 12.00 -3.99
C PHE A 77 -1.81 10.71 -4.22
N ILE A 78 -1.40 10.52 -5.46
CA ILE A 78 -0.63 9.36 -5.88
C ILE A 78 0.82 9.59 -5.50
N LEU A 79 1.45 8.60 -4.86
CA LEU A 79 2.88 8.65 -4.58
C LEU A 79 3.68 8.65 -5.88
N PRO A 80 4.67 9.54 -6.02
CA PRO A 80 5.55 9.53 -7.18
C PRO A 80 6.28 8.20 -7.36
N GLU A 81 6.54 7.83 -8.59
CA GLU A 81 7.23 6.58 -8.94
C GLU A 81 8.58 6.45 -8.24
N ASN A 82 9.34 7.53 -8.10
CA ASN A 82 10.65 7.50 -7.46
C ASN A 82 10.59 7.11 -5.97
N CYS A 83 9.46 7.29 -5.29
CA CYS A 83 9.28 6.78 -3.94
C CYS A 83 9.35 5.26 -3.90
N TRP A 84 8.91 4.59 -4.96
CA TRP A 84 9.00 3.14 -5.10
C TRP A 84 10.39 2.70 -5.54
N THR A 85 10.93 3.30 -6.59
CA THR A 85 12.16 2.84 -7.23
C THR A 85 13.41 3.23 -6.46
N GLU A 86 13.57 4.50 -6.11
CA GLU A 86 14.78 5.02 -5.47
C GLU A 86 14.79 4.85 -3.96
N HIS A 87 13.62 5.00 -3.32
CA HIS A 87 13.54 5.05 -1.86
C HIS A 87 13.05 3.75 -1.24
N TYR A 88 12.52 2.82 -2.01
CA TYR A 88 12.05 1.53 -1.53
C TYR A 88 12.73 0.36 -2.23
N PHE A 89 12.55 0.20 -3.54
CA PHE A 89 13.05 -0.98 -4.26
C PHE A 89 14.58 -1.04 -4.32
N ALA A 90 15.26 0.06 -4.61
CA ALA A 90 16.71 0.07 -4.70
C ALA A 90 17.40 -0.26 -3.36
N PRO A 91 17.01 0.34 -2.22
CA PRO A 91 17.51 -0.09 -0.92
C PRO A 91 17.16 -1.53 -0.57
N CYS A 92 15.95 -1.99 -0.89
CA CYS A 92 15.52 -3.36 -0.65
C CYS A 92 16.37 -4.38 -1.41
N CYS A 93 16.75 -4.11 -2.65
CA CYS A 93 17.61 -5.00 -3.43
C CYS A 93 18.96 -5.24 -2.77
N LYS A 94 19.57 -4.22 -2.20
CA LYS A 94 20.85 -4.35 -1.49
C LYS A 94 20.72 -5.19 -0.22
N ILE A 95 19.66 -4.95 0.55
CA ILE A 95 19.36 -5.71 1.77
C ILE A 95 19.05 -7.16 1.44
N GLN A 96 18.29 -7.40 0.39
CA GLN A 96 17.96 -8.75 -0.09
C GLN A 96 19.20 -9.54 -0.48
N GLN A 97 20.11 -8.92 -1.20
CA GLN A 97 21.35 -9.59 -1.62
C GLN A 97 22.20 -10.00 -0.41
N ALA A 98 22.40 -9.09 0.54
CA ALA A 98 23.14 -9.40 1.77
C ALA A 98 22.46 -10.50 2.59
N PHE A 99 21.14 -10.50 2.66
CA PHE A 99 20.36 -11.49 3.40
C PHE A 99 20.44 -12.87 2.74
N LEU A 100 20.38 -12.94 1.41
CA LEU A 100 20.57 -14.18 0.65
C LEU A 100 21.96 -14.78 0.86
N GLU A 101 22.99 -13.95 0.83
CA GLU A 101 24.38 -14.40 1.07
C GLU A 101 24.55 -14.97 2.47
N LYS A 102 23.92 -14.36 3.48
CA LYS A 102 23.99 -14.79 4.87
C LYS A 102 23.20 -16.09 5.12
N HIS A 103 22.13 -16.33 4.37
CA HIS A 103 21.22 -17.46 4.55
C HIS A 103 21.18 -18.40 3.34
N GLN A 104 22.34 -18.69 2.76
CA GLN A 104 22.44 -19.59 1.61
C GLN A 104 21.81 -20.95 1.91
N GLY A 105 20.99 -21.43 0.98
CA GLY A 105 20.33 -22.74 1.09
C GLY A 105 19.07 -22.75 1.93
N ASP A 106 18.69 -21.65 2.55
CA ASP A 106 17.41 -21.54 3.27
C ASP A 106 16.27 -21.26 2.27
N LYS A 107 15.45 -22.27 2.02
CA LYS A 107 14.36 -22.18 1.05
C LYS A 107 13.30 -21.16 1.44
N ILE A 108 13.03 -20.99 2.71
CA ILE A 108 12.04 -20.02 3.20
C ILE A 108 12.49 -18.60 2.86
N VAL A 109 13.76 -18.29 3.10
CA VAL A 109 14.36 -17.00 2.78
C VAL A 109 14.36 -16.75 1.27
N GLU A 110 14.75 -17.77 0.49
CA GLU A 110 14.76 -17.67 -0.98
C GLU A 110 13.37 -17.40 -1.55
N GLU A 111 12.35 -18.08 -1.06
CA GLU A 111 10.96 -17.89 -1.48
C GLU A 111 10.43 -16.50 -1.11
N LEU A 112 10.72 -16.03 0.09
CA LEU A 112 10.31 -14.71 0.55
C LEU A 112 10.88 -13.60 -0.35
N ILE A 113 12.18 -13.68 -0.64
CA ILE A 113 12.86 -12.70 -1.50
C ILE A 113 12.39 -12.79 -2.94
N ALA A 114 12.15 -14.00 -3.46
CA ALA A 114 11.59 -14.18 -4.79
C ALA A 114 10.22 -13.51 -4.92
N GLY A 115 9.37 -13.63 -3.89
CA GLY A 115 8.07 -12.96 -3.85
C GLY A 115 8.20 -11.44 -3.87
N GLN A 116 9.13 -10.87 -3.10
CA GLN A 116 9.39 -9.43 -3.09
C GLN A 116 9.92 -8.92 -4.43
N ARG A 117 10.81 -9.68 -5.07
CA ARG A 117 11.33 -9.34 -6.40
C ARG A 117 10.25 -9.41 -7.48
N LEU A 118 9.36 -10.38 -7.39
CA LEU A 118 8.20 -10.47 -8.27
C LEU A 118 7.30 -9.22 -8.14
N GLU A 119 7.07 -8.75 -6.93
CA GLU A 119 6.30 -7.52 -6.70
C GLU A 119 6.95 -6.32 -7.40
N MET A 120 8.27 -6.18 -7.31
CA MET A 120 9.00 -5.12 -8.01
C MET A 120 8.86 -5.21 -9.53
N GLU A 121 9.00 -6.40 -10.09
CA GLU A 121 8.83 -6.65 -11.52
C GLU A 121 7.42 -6.32 -12.00
N LEU A 122 6.42 -6.75 -11.25
CA LEU A 122 5.02 -6.47 -11.56
C LEU A 122 4.70 -4.99 -11.45
N TYR A 123 5.27 -4.28 -10.48
CA TYR A 123 5.13 -2.83 -10.39
C TYR A 123 5.68 -2.14 -11.65
N HIS A 124 6.89 -2.48 -12.07
CA HIS A 124 7.47 -1.89 -13.28
C HIS A 124 6.65 -2.17 -14.53
N LYS A 125 6.04 -3.34 -14.62
CA LYS A 125 5.22 -3.74 -15.76
C LYS A 125 3.84 -3.08 -15.76
N TYR A 126 3.23 -2.91 -14.59
CA TYR A 126 1.83 -2.49 -14.44
C TYR A 126 1.62 -1.18 -13.68
N LYS A 127 2.65 -0.38 -13.50
CA LYS A 127 2.60 0.88 -12.73
C LYS A 127 1.58 1.91 -13.24
N GLU A 128 1.12 1.77 -14.46
CA GLU A 128 0.08 2.63 -15.03
C GLU A 128 -1.32 2.28 -14.51
N PHE A 129 -1.50 1.08 -13.98
CA PHE A 129 -2.78 0.56 -13.54
C PHE A 129 -3.01 0.66 -12.04
N TYR A 130 -1.95 0.73 -11.25
CA TYR A 130 -2.04 0.79 -9.79
C TYR A 130 -0.83 1.46 -9.17
N GLY A 131 -0.96 1.79 -7.90
CA GLY A 131 0.16 2.29 -7.11
C GLY A 131 -0.28 2.59 -5.68
N ALA A 132 0.62 3.20 -4.92
CA ALA A 132 0.30 3.68 -3.58
C ALA A 132 -0.31 5.08 -3.67
N VAL A 133 -1.38 5.25 -2.92
CA VAL A 133 -2.10 6.52 -2.82
C VAL A 133 -2.17 6.92 -1.35
N PHE A 134 -1.88 8.17 -1.06
CA PHE A 134 -2.12 8.75 0.26
C PHE A 134 -3.53 9.28 0.37
N TYR A 135 -4.17 8.92 1.47
CA TYR A 135 -5.50 9.39 1.81
C TYR A 135 -5.42 10.17 3.12
N ILE A 136 -5.84 11.41 3.08
CA ILE A 136 -5.85 12.29 4.25
C ILE A 136 -7.30 12.58 4.59
N GLY A 137 -7.67 12.31 5.83
CA GLY A 137 -9.00 12.55 6.34
C GLY A 137 -8.99 13.28 7.67
N LYS A 138 -10.06 14.02 7.94
CA LYS A 138 -10.29 14.75 9.19
C LYS A 138 -11.38 14.05 9.98
N LYS A 139 -11.12 13.72 11.23
CA LYS A 139 -12.12 13.11 12.11
C LYS A 139 -13.25 14.10 12.42
N ILE A 140 -14.46 13.68 12.21
CA ILE A 140 -15.66 14.43 12.57
C ILE A 140 -16.33 13.89 13.83
#